data_26a2cbd3f074d970cce376d71116821a
#
_entry.id   26a2cbd3f074d970cce376d71116821a
#
_cell.length_a   1.000
_cell.length_b   1.000
_cell.length_c   1.000
_cell.angle_alpha   90.00
_cell.angle_beta   90.00
_cell.angle_gamma   90.00
#
_symmetry.space_group_name_H-M   'P 1'
#
loop_
_entity.id
_entity.type
_entity.pdbx_description
1 polymer ?
#
loop_
_entity_poly.entity_id
_entity_poly.type
_entity_poly.pdbx_seq_one_letter_code
_entity_poly.pdbx_strand_id
1 'polypeptide(L)'
;AMIGRSLRIKFHYKAFLLAFLFLLSACSNARPTYILPPGQPTEAAELATSTPFPARPVYPPGTIVDYTAQSGDTLHLLSVRFGASEQEILWANPEIPTSATTMPPGFPMKIPIYYKPLWGTAYQIIPDSAFVYGPDLIGFDLRAYVESSPGWYKYYGSYIQEEYKDAVNLLTWLGENYSINPRLLLALLEYRAQALSNPSRDRASELNLLMPEEVYTGVYLQLSHSADLLNDGYYRYRQGELTSITHLNGEIENIDPWQNAGTVALQNYFSLFLDGEEYKRAIGPDGFAKTYMEMFGDPWQGNTTV
;
A
#
# COMPACT_ATOMS: atom_id res chain seq x y z
N ALA A 1 44.46 -22.28 -64.91
CA ALA A 1 44.70 -20.86 -65.05
C ALA A 1 43.50 -20.07 -64.63
N MET A 2 43.57 -19.39 -63.52
CA MET A 2 43.08 -18.01 -63.28
C MET A 2 43.34 -17.67 -61.81
N ILE A 3 44.40 -16.94 -61.69
CA ILE A 3 44.80 -16.24 -60.49
C ILE A 3 44.06 -14.90 -60.47
N GLY A 4 43.56 -14.49 -59.33
CA GLY A 4 43.45 -13.06 -59.32
C GLY A 4 42.45 -12.43 -58.41
N ARG A 5 43.01 -11.77 -57.37
CA ARG A 5 42.55 -10.58 -56.70
C ARG A 5 41.62 -10.74 -55.48
N SER A 6 42.28 -11.06 -54.39
CA SER A 6 41.85 -10.60 -53.06
C SER A 6 42.95 -9.63 -52.58
N LEU A 7 42.71 -8.33 -52.63
CA LEU A 7 43.46 -7.37 -51.85
C LEU A 7 42.71 -6.02 -51.89
N ARG A 8 42.52 -5.40 -50.72
CA ARG A 8 42.12 -4.02 -50.41
C ARG A 8 40.69 -3.75 -49.94
N ILE A 9 40.34 -4.34 -48.79
CA ILE A 9 39.26 -3.75 -47.94
C ILE A 9 39.70 -3.82 -46.46
N LYS A 10 40.93 -3.49 -46.11
CA LYS A 10 41.38 -3.44 -44.71
C LYS A 10 41.85 -2.08 -44.20
N PHE A 11 41.75 -1.03 -44.99
CA PHE A 11 42.32 0.25 -44.56
C PHE A 11 41.34 1.35 -44.17
N HIS A 12 40.05 1.15 -44.34
CA HIS A 12 39.07 2.18 -44.02
C HIS A 12 38.31 2.00 -42.70
N TYR A 13 38.49 0.84 -42.05
CA TYR A 13 37.78 0.55 -40.78
C TYR A 13 38.44 1.28 -39.57
N LYS A 14 39.74 1.46 -39.58
CA LYS A 14 40.44 2.15 -38.46
C LYS A 14 40.25 3.67 -38.44
N ALA A 15 40.03 4.30 -39.60
CA ALA A 15 39.76 5.72 -39.67
C ALA A 15 38.32 6.06 -39.26
N PHE A 16 37.36 5.16 -39.48
CA PHE A 16 35.98 5.34 -39.08
C PHE A 16 35.75 5.14 -37.58
N LEU A 17 36.52 4.24 -36.97
CA LEU A 17 36.44 3.99 -35.52
C LEU A 17 37.04 5.12 -34.68
N LEU A 18 38.05 5.85 -35.20
CA LEU A 18 38.65 7.00 -34.54
C LEU A 18 37.76 8.25 -34.64
N ALA A 19 37.00 8.42 -35.73
CA ALA A 19 36.06 9.52 -35.89
C ALA A 19 34.80 9.35 -35.01
N PHE A 20 34.40 8.13 -34.70
CA PHE A 20 33.24 7.85 -33.84
C PHE A 20 33.56 8.07 -32.36
N LEU A 21 34.82 7.92 -31.93
CA LEU A 21 35.25 8.14 -30.55
C LEU A 21 35.36 9.64 -30.17
N PHE A 22 35.47 10.55 -31.15
CA PHE A 22 35.55 11.98 -30.89
C PHE A 22 34.16 12.69 -30.82
N LEU A 23 33.08 12.02 -31.22
CA LEU A 23 31.72 12.54 -31.14
C LEU A 23 30.97 12.28 -29.81
N LEU A 24 31.60 11.52 -28.90
CA LEU A 24 31.01 11.21 -27.58
C LEU A 24 31.47 12.15 -26.46
N SER A 25 32.29 13.17 -26.73
CA SER A 25 32.85 14.03 -25.70
C SER A 25 32.22 15.44 -25.59
N ALA A 26 31.05 15.68 -26.17
CA ALA A 26 30.43 16.99 -26.16
C ALA A 26 28.97 16.98 -25.69
N CYS A 27 28.70 16.31 -24.58
CA CYS A 27 27.51 16.57 -23.79
C CYS A 27 27.93 16.80 -22.34
N SER A 28 28.53 17.92 -22.04
CA SER A 28 28.54 18.44 -20.68
C SER A 28 27.13 18.94 -20.38
N ASN A 29 26.38 18.17 -19.64
CA ASN A 29 25.14 18.60 -19.04
C ASN A 29 25.43 19.72 -18.04
N ALA A 30 25.44 20.96 -18.51
CA ALA A 30 25.28 22.12 -17.67
C ALA A 30 23.82 22.05 -17.14
N ARG A 31 23.65 21.57 -15.95
CA ARG A 31 22.36 21.70 -15.22
C ARG A 31 22.09 23.21 -15.11
N PRO A 32 20.94 23.73 -15.54
CA PRO A 32 20.58 25.09 -15.24
C PRO A 32 20.51 25.25 -13.73
N THR A 33 21.42 26.05 -13.19
CA THR A 33 21.33 26.48 -11.78
C THR A 33 20.19 27.47 -11.73
N TYR A 34 19.02 27.01 -11.27
CA TYR A 34 17.91 27.89 -10.96
C TYR A 34 18.30 28.68 -9.70
N ILE A 35 18.64 29.95 -9.90
CA ILE A 35 18.78 30.94 -8.83
C ILE A 35 17.34 31.28 -8.44
N LEU A 36 16.85 30.68 -7.35
CA LEU A 36 15.61 31.11 -6.71
C LEU A 36 15.76 32.59 -6.32
N PRO A 37 14.78 33.46 -6.65
CA PRO A 37 14.74 34.81 -6.10
C PRO A 37 14.74 34.72 -4.57
N PRO A 38 15.31 35.69 -3.83
CA PRO A 38 15.30 35.65 -2.35
C PRO A 38 13.85 35.59 -1.92
N GLY A 39 13.46 34.39 -1.42
CA GLY A 39 12.10 34.11 -0.99
C GLY A 39 11.76 34.96 0.21
N GLN A 40 10.55 35.50 0.24
CA GLN A 40 9.90 35.88 1.47
C GLN A 40 10.03 34.70 2.44
N PRO A 41 10.22 34.95 3.75
CA PRO A 41 10.21 33.89 4.74
C PRO A 41 8.87 33.15 4.61
N THR A 42 8.91 31.95 4.07
CA THR A 42 7.78 31.05 4.14
C THR A 42 7.57 30.82 5.62
N GLU A 43 6.48 31.31 6.18
CA GLU A 43 5.98 30.88 7.46
C GLU A 43 6.09 29.36 7.44
N ALA A 44 6.95 28.82 8.30
CA ALA A 44 7.06 27.37 8.45
C ALA A 44 5.65 26.90 8.76
N ALA A 45 5.01 26.21 7.81
CA ALA A 45 3.74 25.57 8.07
C ALA A 45 3.98 24.73 9.33
N GLU A 46 3.35 25.11 10.43
CA GLU A 46 3.32 24.29 11.65
C GLU A 46 2.88 22.91 11.16
N LEU A 47 3.79 21.96 11.22
CA LEU A 47 3.47 20.56 10.93
C LEU A 47 2.38 20.20 11.90
N ALA A 48 1.15 20.13 11.39
CA ALA A 48 -0.01 19.75 12.20
C ALA A 48 0.37 18.45 12.90
N THR A 49 0.45 18.50 14.23
CA THR A 49 0.79 17.35 15.06
C THR A 49 -0.27 16.27 14.78
N SER A 50 0.16 15.10 14.34
CA SER A 50 -0.76 13.99 14.09
C SER A 50 -1.50 13.62 15.39
N THR A 51 -2.77 13.23 15.27
CA THR A 51 -3.55 12.72 16.40
C THR A 51 -2.79 11.53 17.01
N PRO A 52 -2.49 11.55 18.32
CA PRO A 52 -1.79 10.44 18.97
C PRO A 52 -2.57 9.13 18.80
N PHE A 53 -1.86 8.05 18.54
CA PHE A 53 -2.47 6.72 18.54
C PHE A 53 -3.08 6.40 19.90
N PRO A 54 -4.18 5.62 19.95
CA PRO A 54 -4.72 5.12 21.21
C PRO A 54 -3.64 4.42 22.03
N ALA A 55 -3.55 4.76 23.32
CA ALA A 55 -2.59 4.12 24.21
C ALA A 55 -2.92 2.64 24.35
N ARG A 56 -1.90 1.77 24.20
CA ARG A 56 -2.04 0.35 24.41
C ARG A 56 -1.89 0.02 25.89
N PRO A 57 -2.77 -0.82 26.49
CA PRO A 57 -2.50 -1.42 27.78
C PRO A 57 -1.23 -2.26 27.73
N VAL A 58 -0.37 -2.14 28.74
CA VAL A 58 0.78 -3.01 28.90
C VAL A 58 0.39 -4.12 29.89
N TYR A 59 0.44 -5.35 29.41
CA TYR A 59 0.11 -6.51 30.24
C TYR A 59 1.39 -7.22 30.73
N PRO A 60 1.44 -7.76 31.93
CA PRO A 60 2.50 -8.69 32.32
C PRO A 60 2.55 -9.92 31.38
N PRO A 61 3.73 -10.50 31.12
CA PRO A 61 3.85 -11.69 30.29
C PRO A 61 2.95 -12.83 30.80
N GLY A 62 2.24 -13.49 29.87
CA GLY A 62 1.30 -14.58 30.17
C GLY A 62 -0.06 -14.11 30.69
N THR A 63 -0.34 -12.81 30.73
CA THR A 63 -1.69 -12.32 31.05
C THR A 63 -2.69 -12.85 30.02
N ILE A 64 -3.82 -13.36 30.50
CA ILE A 64 -4.92 -13.81 29.63
C ILE A 64 -5.70 -12.57 29.18
N VAL A 65 -5.77 -12.36 27.87
CA VAL A 65 -6.53 -11.27 27.25
C VAL A 65 -7.70 -11.80 26.46
N ASP A 66 -8.74 -10.97 26.33
CA ASP A 66 -9.88 -11.26 25.48
C ASP A 66 -9.52 -11.00 24.00
N TYR A 67 -9.94 -11.92 23.15
CA TYR A 67 -9.78 -11.81 21.70
C TYR A 67 -11.03 -12.33 21.00
N THR A 68 -11.42 -11.70 19.91
CA THR A 68 -12.49 -12.18 19.03
C THR A 68 -11.85 -12.64 17.73
N ALA A 69 -12.03 -13.90 17.39
CA ALA A 69 -11.43 -14.51 16.21
C ALA A 69 -11.86 -13.78 14.93
N GLN A 70 -10.90 -13.50 14.07
CA GLN A 70 -11.09 -12.87 12.77
C GLN A 70 -11.17 -13.95 11.67
N SER A 71 -11.70 -13.57 10.52
CA SER A 71 -11.74 -14.46 9.36
C SER A 71 -10.33 -14.90 8.95
N GLY A 72 -10.12 -16.22 8.90
CA GLY A 72 -8.83 -16.83 8.57
C GLY A 72 -7.90 -17.07 9.74
N ASP A 73 -8.31 -16.77 10.98
CA ASP A 73 -7.49 -17.10 12.15
C ASP A 73 -7.34 -18.61 12.34
N THR A 74 -6.13 -19.00 12.68
CA THR A 74 -5.77 -20.37 13.07
C THR A 74 -5.07 -20.33 14.43
N LEU A 75 -5.03 -21.44 15.14
CA LEU A 75 -4.28 -21.54 16.40
C LEU A 75 -2.80 -21.16 16.18
N HIS A 76 -2.22 -21.62 15.07
CA HIS A 76 -0.84 -21.31 14.73
C HIS A 76 -0.62 -19.81 14.52
N LEU A 77 -1.47 -19.12 13.74
CA LEU A 77 -1.34 -17.68 13.53
C LEU A 77 -1.48 -16.87 14.81
N LEU A 78 -2.44 -17.26 15.65
CA LEU A 78 -2.66 -16.62 16.95
C LEU A 78 -1.47 -16.83 17.88
N SER A 79 -0.87 -18.03 17.88
CA SER A 79 0.34 -18.30 18.68
C SER A 79 1.51 -17.38 18.27
N VAL A 80 1.71 -17.21 16.97
CA VAL A 80 2.75 -16.31 16.45
C VAL A 80 2.49 -14.84 16.80
N ARG A 81 1.24 -14.38 16.64
CA ARG A 81 0.84 -12.97 16.89
C ARG A 81 0.97 -12.60 18.37
N PHE A 82 0.48 -13.44 19.27
CA PHE A 82 0.46 -13.17 20.70
C PHE A 82 1.74 -13.64 21.43
N GLY A 83 2.61 -14.37 20.75
CA GLY A 83 3.83 -14.93 21.31
C GLY A 83 3.58 -16.09 22.28
N ALA A 84 2.36 -16.64 22.30
CA ALA A 84 1.98 -17.80 23.10
C ALA A 84 2.19 -19.09 22.29
N SER A 85 2.25 -20.24 22.97
CA SER A 85 2.15 -21.54 22.30
C SER A 85 0.70 -21.90 22.00
N GLU A 86 0.46 -22.71 20.97
CA GLU A 86 -0.87 -23.24 20.65
C GLU A 86 -1.46 -23.99 21.85
N GLN A 87 -0.63 -24.71 22.61
CA GLN A 87 -1.05 -25.44 23.80
C GLN A 87 -1.54 -24.52 24.93
N GLU A 88 -0.89 -23.38 25.14
CA GLU A 88 -1.34 -22.38 26.14
C GLU A 88 -2.67 -21.76 25.72
N ILE A 89 -2.86 -21.50 24.42
CA ILE A 89 -4.15 -21.01 23.89
C ILE A 89 -5.25 -22.05 24.13
N LEU A 90 -5.00 -23.33 23.84
CA LEU A 90 -5.96 -24.44 24.11
C LEU A 90 -6.26 -24.57 25.58
N TRP A 91 -5.28 -24.46 26.48
CA TRP A 91 -5.51 -24.48 27.92
C TRP A 91 -6.41 -23.35 28.43
N ALA A 92 -6.26 -22.18 27.81
CA ALA A 92 -7.10 -21.03 28.15
C ALA A 92 -8.53 -21.14 27.57
N ASN A 93 -8.75 -22.03 26.57
CA ASN A 93 -10.02 -22.23 25.87
C ASN A 93 -10.37 -23.72 25.78
N PRO A 94 -10.78 -24.35 26.90
CA PRO A 94 -11.05 -25.79 26.94
C PRO A 94 -12.23 -26.23 26.05
N GLU A 95 -13.05 -25.30 25.59
CA GLU A 95 -14.13 -25.52 24.61
C GLU A 95 -13.62 -25.73 23.18
N ILE A 96 -12.37 -25.37 22.87
CA ILE A 96 -11.79 -25.58 21.55
C ILE A 96 -11.25 -27.01 21.46
N PRO A 97 -11.73 -27.82 20.50
CA PRO A 97 -11.16 -29.14 20.27
C PRO A 97 -9.67 -29.11 19.95
N THR A 98 -8.89 -30.02 20.51
CA THR A 98 -7.43 -30.10 20.24
C THR A 98 -7.09 -30.38 18.77
N SER A 99 -8.08 -30.84 17.99
CA SER A 99 -7.95 -31.03 16.53
C SER A 99 -8.36 -29.82 15.72
N ALA A 100 -8.84 -28.74 16.36
CA ALA A 100 -9.22 -27.53 15.64
C ALA A 100 -7.97 -26.83 15.07
N THR A 101 -8.02 -26.50 13.79
CA THR A 101 -6.94 -25.75 13.10
C THR A 101 -7.35 -24.33 12.79
N THR A 102 -8.64 -24.08 12.56
CA THR A 102 -9.20 -22.77 12.20
C THR A 102 -10.22 -22.31 13.23
N MET A 103 -10.28 -21.02 13.47
CA MET A 103 -11.25 -20.42 14.37
C MET A 103 -12.41 -19.81 13.57
N PRO A 104 -13.67 -20.06 13.98
CA PRO A 104 -14.81 -19.40 13.37
C PRO A 104 -14.71 -17.88 13.59
N PRO A 105 -14.96 -17.04 12.54
CA PRO A 105 -15.02 -15.60 12.73
C PRO A 105 -16.04 -15.21 13.80
N GLY A 106 -15.68 -14.25 14.67
CA GLY A 106 -16.53 -13.81 15.78
C GLY A 106 -16.46 -14.71 17.02
N PHE A 107 -15.72 -15.81 17.01
CA PHE A 107 -15.59 -16.70 18.18
C PHE A 107 -14.79 -15.99 19.29
N PRO A 108 -15.36 -15.88 20.53
CA PRO A 108 -14.65 -15.27 21.64
C PRO A 108 -13.58 -16.23 22.19
N MET A 109 -12.37 -15.72 22.38
CA MET A 109 -11.22 -16.49 22.85
C MET A 109 -10.52 -15.79 24.01
N LYS A 110 -9.79 -16.58 24.78
CA LYS A 110 -8.86 -16.17 25.82
C LYS A 110 -7.44 -16.50 25.35
N ILE A 111 -6.57 -15.52 25.23
CA ILE A 111 -5.22 -15.74 24.70
C ILE A 111 -4.17 -15.23 25.69
N PRO A 112 -3.18 -16.05 26.10
CA PRO A 112 -2.02 -15.56 26.83
C PRO A 112 -1.18 -14.64 25.96
N ILE A 113 -0.79 -13.46 26.47
CA ILE A 113 0.02 -12.51 25.71
C ILE A 113 1.44 -12.41 26.24
N TYR A 114 2.41 -12.45 25.32
CA TYR A 114 3.83 -12.21 25.59
C TYR A 114 4.32 -11.08 24.70
N TYR A 115 4.65 -9.94 25.29
CA TYR A 115 5.05 -8.77 24.55
C TYR A 115 6.34 -8.98 23.75
N LYS A 116 6.33 -8.50 22.52
CA LYS A 116 7.52 -8.33 21.69
C LYS A 116 8.00 -6.88 21.78
N PRO A 117 9.31 -6.62 21.77
CA PRO A 117 9.84 -5.27 21.65
C PRO A 117 9.33 -4.59 20.37
N LEU A 118 9.20 -3.28 20.40
CA LEU A 118 8.84 -2.45 19.23
C LEU A 118 7.52 -2.89 18.55
N TRP A 119 6.50 -3.14 19.34
CA TRP A 119 5.16 -3.33 18.76
C TRP A 119 4.60 -2.02 18.23
N GLY A 120 4.02 -2.09 17.02
CA GLY A 120 3.32 -1.00 16.36
C GLY A 120 2.00 -0.63 17.03
N THR A 121 1.26 0.25 16.38
CA THR A 121 -0.04 0.72 16.88
C THR A 121 -1.12 -0.36 16.82
N ALA A 122 -2.05 -0.30 17.80
CA ALA A 122 -3.29 -1.09 17.78
C ALA A 122 -4.41 -0.43 16.94
N TYR A 123 -4.18 0.78 16.40
CA TYR A 123 -5.18 1.48 15.60
C TYR A 123 -5.46 0.74 14.31
N GLN A 124 -6.74 0.44 14.05
CA GLN A 124 -7.20 -0.22 12.83
C GLN A 124 -7.68 0.81 11.83
N ILE A 125 -7.13 0.76 10.61
CA ILE A 125 -7.38 1.75 9.55
C ILE A 125 -8.71 1.49 8.85
N ILE A 126 -8.91 0.25 8.38
CA ILE A 126 -10.15 -0.21 7.72
C ILE A 126 -10.43 -1.68 8.08
N PRO A 127 -11.67 -2.14 8.07
CA PRO A 127 -11.99 -3.56 8.18
C PRO A 127 -11.60 -4.34 6.91
N ASP A 128 -11.42 -5.65 7.03
CA ASP A 128 -11.08 -6.52 5.91
C ASP A 128 -12.16 -6.52 4.81
N SER A 129 -13.44 -6.32 5.16
CA SER A 129 -14.54 -6.19 4.19
C SER A 129 -14.39 -4.96 3.27
N ALA A 130 -13.81 -3.87 3.78
CA ALA A 130 -13.53 -2.68 2.98
C ALA A 130 -12.28 -2.81 2.11
N PHE A 131 -11.43 -3.82 2.38
CA PHE A 131 -10.23 -4.11 1.59
C PHE A 131 -10.54 -4.98 0.37
N VAL A 132 -11.29 -6.07 0.55
CA VAL A 132 -11.53 -7.06 -0.51
C VAL A 132 -12.67 -6.65 -1.44
N TYR A 133 -12.60 -7.10 -2.69
CA TYR A 133 -13.72 -7.02 -3.63
C TYR A 133 -14.84 -7.93 -3.17
N GLY A 134 -15.93 -7.37 -2.64
CA GLY A 134 -16.94 -8.17 -1.97
C GLY A 134 -18.27 -7.48 -1.75
N PRO A 135 -19.11 -8.00 -0.84
CA PRO A 135 -20.47 -7.53 -0.59
C PRO A 135 -20.57 -6.04 -0.23
N ASP A 136 -19.55 -5.43 0.33
CA ASP A 136 -19.50 -4.00 0.64
C ASP A 136 -19.69 -3.09 -0.59
N LEU A 137 -19.51 -3.63 -1.79
CA LEU A 137 -19.74 -2.89 -3.04
C LEU A 137 -21.20 -2.92 -3.49
N ILE A 138 -22.05 -3.74 -2.88
CA ILE A 138 -23.46 -3.84 -3.25
C ILE A 138 -24.13 -2.46 -3.01
N GLY A 139 -24.75 -1.92 -4.07
CA GLY A 139 -25.40 -0.61 -4.03
C GLY A 139 -24.45 0.59 -4.22
N PHE A 140 -23.15 0.40 -4.35
CA PHE A 140 -22.23 1.47 -4.69
C PHE A 140 -22.11 1.64 -6.21
N ASP A 141 -22.59 2.77 -6.73
CA ASP A 141 -22.45 3.12 -8.14
C ASP A 141 -21.09 3.81 -8.38
N LEU A 142 -20.08 2.99 -8.71
CA LEU A 142 -18.73 3.45 -8.99
C LEU A 142 -18.69 4.48 -10.12
N ARG A 143 -19.50 4.28 -11.17
CA ARG A 143 -19.53 5.20 -12.32
C ARG A 143 -20.10 6.56 -11.94
N ALA A 144 -21.26 6.58 -11.33
CA ALA A 144 -21.86 7.82 -10.88
C ALA A 144 -20.95 8.58 -9.89
N TYR A 145 -20.27 7.86 -9.00
CA TYR A 145 -19.34 8.46 -8.04
C TYR A 145 -18.14 9.14 -8.73
N VAL A 146 -17.45 8.43 -9.63
CA VAL A 146 -16.28 8.96 -10.35
C VAL A 146 -16.68 10.12 -11.28
N GLU A 147 -17.76 9.99 -12.04
CA GLU A 147 -18.21 11.01 -12.99
C GLU A 147 -18.68 12.29 -12.31
N SER A 148 -19.28 12.19 -11.12
CA SER A 148 -19.70 13.36 -10.33
C SER A 148 -18.58 14.07 -9.59
N SER A 149 -17.41 13.44 -9.44
CA SER A 149 -16.29 14.03 -8.73
C SER A 149 -15.74 15.26 -9.49
N PRO A 150 -15.28 16.32 -8.79
CA PRO A 150 -14.70 17.48 -9.44
C PRO A 150 -13.29 17.23 -9.99
N GLY A 151 -12.61 16.15 -9.54
CA GLY A 151 -11.22 15.87 -9.81
C GLY A 151 -10.91 15.44 -11.25
N TRP A 152 -9.62 15.41 -11.55
CA TRP A 152 -9.12 15.09 -12.88
C TRP A 152 -9.26 13.60 -13.25
N TYR A 153 -9.37 12.70 -12.27
CA TYR A 153 -9.31 11.27 -12.53
C TYR A 153 -10.41 10.77 -13.48
N LYS A 154 -11.60 11.36 -13.45
CA LYS A 154 -12.71 10.99 -14.35
C LYS A 154 -12.39 11.11 -15.84
N TYR A 155 -11.39 11.92 -16.20
CA TYR A 155 -10.95 12.10 -17.59
C TYR A 155 -9.81 11.15 -17.98
N TYR A 156 -9.35 10.34 -17.02
CA TYR A 156 -8.27 9.38 -17.27
C TYR A 156 -8.76 8.19 -18.09
N GLY A 157 -7.88 7.67 -18.92
CA GLY A 157 -8.05 6.41 -19.62
C GLY A 157 -6.71 5.86 -20.09
N SER A 158 -6.65 4.56 -20.27
CA SER A 158 -5.45 3.85 -20.72
C SER A 158 -5.81 2.63 -21.55
N TYR A 159 -4.87 2.22 -22.40
CA TYR A 159 -4.96 0.93 -23.09
C TYR A 159 -4.41 -0.17 -22.20
N ILE A 160 -5.20 -1.22 -21.99
CA ILE A 160 -4.84 -2.41 -21.23
C ILE A 160 -5.17 -3.61 -22.09
N GLN A 161 -4.17 -4.43 -22.44
CA GLN A 161 -4.33 -5.59 -23.30
C GLN A 161 -5.05 -5.24 -24.63
N GLU A 162 -4.61 -4.12 -25.25
CA GLU A 162 -5.15 -3.60 -26.52
C GLU A 162 -6.57 -3.00 -26.43
N GLU A 163 -7.23 -3.05 -25.28
CA GLU A 163 -8.54 -2.47 -25.02
C GLU A 163 -8.42 -1.13 -24.30
N TYR A 164 -9.12 -0.08 -24.79
CA TYR A 164 -9.18 1.19 -24.06
C TYR A 164 -10.14 1.09 -22.90
N LYS A 165 -9.65 1.44 -21.71
CA LYS A 165 -10.43 1.53 -20.48
C LYS A 165 -10.44 2.96 -19.99
N ASP A 166 -11.66 3.51 -19.80
CA ASP A 166 -11.85 4.77 -19.08
C ASP A 166 -11.53 4.60 -17.58
N ALA A 167 -11.56 5.68 -16.82
CA ALA A 167 -11.24 5.70 -15.39
C ALA A 167 -12.03 4.67 -14.58
N VAL A 168 -13.31 4.50 -14.88
CA VAL A 168 -14.22 3.57 -14.17
C VAL A 168 -13.94 2.12 -14.55
N ASN A 169 -13.82 1.87 -15.85
CA ASN A 169 -13.53 0.52 -16.36
C ASN A 169 -12.15 0.03 -15.93
N LEU A 170 -11.17 0.95 -15.78
CA LEU A 170 -9.87 0.64 -15.19
C LEU A 170 -9.99 0.18 -13.73
N LEU A 171 -10.71 0.92 -12.90
CA LEU A 171 -10.92 0.54 -11.49
C LEU A 171 -11.70 -0.76 -11.34
N THR A 172 -12.71 -0.96 -12.17
CA THR A 172 -13.47 -2.23 -12.20
C THR A 172 -12.55 -3.38 -12.56
N TRP A 173 -11.76 -3.22 -13.61
CA TRP A 173 -10.81 -4.22 -14.06
C TRP A 173 -9.76 -4.55 -12.98
N LEU A 174 -9.21 -3.53 -12.30
CA LEU A 174 -8.28 -3.73 -11.19
C LEU A 174 -8.96 -4.45 -10.02
N GLY A 175 -10.16 -4.01 -9.64
CA GLY A 175 -10.91 -4.64 -8.56
C GLY A 175 -11.14 -6.13 -8.79
N GLU A 176 -11.56 -6.50 -10.01
CA GLU A 176 -11.84 -7.89 -10.39
C GLU A 176 -10.54 -8.72 -10.49
N ASN A 177 -9.49 -8.20 -11.13
CA ASN A 177 -8.25 -8.95 -11.35
C ASN A 177 -7.38 -9.10 -10.10
N TYR A 178 -7.41 -8.12 -9.20
CA TYR A 178 -6.66 -8.14 -7.94
C TYR A 178 -7.52 -8.51 -6.74
N SER A 179 -8.83 -8.74 -6.92
CA SER A 179 -9.77 -8.99 -5.82
C SER A 179 -9.74 -7.91 -4.74
N ILE A 180 -9.50 -6.66 -5.13
CA ILE A 180 -9.39 -5.49 -4.24
C ILE A 180 -10.58 -4.56 -4.40
N ASN A 181 -11.05 -3.97 -3.32
CA ASN A 181 -12.20 -3.06 -3.37
C ASN A 181 -11.86 -1.78 -4.16
N PRO A 182 -12.58 -1.41 -5.24
CA PRO A 182 -12.34 -0.19 -5.99
C PRO A 182 -12.42 1.08 -5.14
N ARG A 183 -13.23 1.12 -4.06
CA ARG A 183 -13.27 2.23 -3.11
C ARG A 183 -11.94 2.43 -2.41
N LEU A 184 -11.22 1.34 -2.09
CA LEU A 184 -9.88 1.41 -1.52
C LEU A 184 -8.89 2.09 -2.47
N LEU A 185 -8.91 1.71 -3.75
CA LEU A 185 -8.06 2.31 -4.77
C LEU A 185 -8.40 3.79 -5.02
N LEU A 186 -9.68 4.15 -5.01
CA LEU A 186 -10.13 5.55 -5.09
C LEU A 186 -9.65 6.37 -3.89
N ALA A 187 -9.79 5.84 -2.68
CA ALA A 187 -9.31 6.52 -1.48
C ALA A 187 -7.78 6.70 -1.51
N LEU A 188 -7.05 5.72 -2.05
CA LEU A 188 -5.61 5.82 -2.21
C LEU A 188 -5.21 6.92 -3.22
N LEU A 189 -5.90 6.99 -4.36
CA LEU A 189 -5.73 8.07 -5.34
C LEU A 189 -6.06 9.45 -4.74
N GLU A 190 -7.11 9.55 -3.96
CA GLU A 190 -7.48 10.81 -3.31
C GLU A 190 -6.46 11.19 -2.24
N TYR A 191 -6.11 10.27 -1.35
CA TYR A 191 -5.17 10.52 -0.25
C TYR A 191 -3.78 10.95 -0.75
N ARG A 192 -3.29 10.32 -1.82
CA ARG A 192 -1.93 10.58 -2.33
C ARG A 192 -1.87 11.69 -3.36
N ALA A 193 -2.91 11.89 -4.16
CA ALA A 193 -2.87 12.72 -5.35
C ALA A 193 -4.05 13.70 -5.51
N GLN A 194 -5.00 13.70 -4.55
CA GLN A 194 -6.23 14.51 -4.65
C GLN A 194 -6.93 14.35 -6.02
N ALA A 195 -6.92 13.11 -6.53
CA ALA A 195 -7.31 12.84 -7.91
C ALA A 195 -8.82 13.01 -8.17
N LEU A 196 -9.65 12.93 -7.12
CA LEU A 196 -11.10 13.10 -7.21
C LEU A 196 -11.57 14.51 -6.79
N SER A 197 -10.78 15.22 -5.97
CA SER A 197 -11.13 16.58 -5.49
C SER A 197 -10.47 17.69 -6.29
N ASN A 198 -9.24 17.50 -6.81
CA ASN A 198 -8.50 18.51 -7.55
C ASN A 198 -8.81 18.43 -9.05
N PRO A 199 -9.42 19.47 -9.67
CA PRO A 199 -9.68 19.49 -11.10
C PRO A 199 -8.41 19.66 -11.96
N SER A 200 -7.34 20.17 -11.37
CA SER A 200 -6.08 20.41 -12.07
C SER A 200 -5.18 19.19 -12.00
N ARG A 201 -4.79 18.72 -13.18
CA ARG A 201 -3.80 17.66 -13.33
C ARG A 201 -2.50 18.29 -13.83
N ASP A 202 -1.48 18.33 -13.03
CA ASP A 202 -0.14 18.67 -13.50
C ASP A 202 0.66 17.40 -13.82
N ARG A 203 1.71 17.55 -14.63
CA ARG A 203 2.53 16.43 -15.06
C ARG A 203 3.33 15.80 -13.90
N ALA A 204 3.69 16.59 -12.91
CA ALA A 204 4.41 16.10 -11.74
C ALA A 204 3.52 15.21 -10.89
N SER A 205 2.25 15.58 -10.71
CA SER A 205 1.25 14.77 -10.03
C SER A 205 0.97 13.44 -10.73
N GLU A 206 1.09 13.40 -12.09
CA GLU A 206 0.94 12.15 -12.84
C GLU A 206 2.08 11.15 -12.65
N LEU A 207 3.28 11.65 -12.41
CA LEU A 207 4.48 10.82 -12.35
C LEU A 207 4.68 10.19 -10.97
N ASN A 208 4.33 10.91 -9.90
CA ASN A 208 4.56 10.51 -8.50
C ASN A 208 3.26 10.36 -7.71
N LEU A 209 2.23 9.77 -8.30
CA LEU A 209 0.91 9.67 -7.68
C LEU A 209 0.92 8.85 -6.38
N LEU A 210 1.29 7.60 -6.50
CA LEU A 210 1.16 6.60 -5.44
C LEU A 210 2.52 6.16 -4.90
N MET A 211 3.56 6.28 -5.73
CA MET A 211 4.92 5.88 -5.44
C MET A 211 5.91 6.75 -6.23
N PRO A 212 7.21 6.77 -5.88
CA PRO A 212 8.23 7.49 -6.64
C PRO A 212 8.26 7.09 -8.13
N GLU A 213 8.45 8.07 -9.01
CA GLU A 213 8.48 7.91 -10.48
C GLU A 213 9.44 6.82 -10.97
N GLU A 214 10.54 6.64 -10.25
CA GLU A 214 11.61 5.69 -10.60
C GLU A 214 11.12 4.23 -10.65
N VAL A 215 9.98 3.92 -10.01
CA VAL A 215 9.43 2.57 -9.96
C VAL A 215 8.49 2.32 -11.13
N TYR A 216 7.45 3.16 -11.28
CA TYR A 216 6.44 3.03 -12.35
C TYR A 216 5.91 4.39 -12.78
N THR A 217 5.74 4.59 -14.09
CA THR A 217 5.21 5.83 -14.66
C THR A 217 3.77 5.65 -15.13
N GLY A 218 2.92 6.59 -14.71
CA GLY A 218 1.51 6.65 -15.13
C GLY A 218 0.53 5.93 -14.20
N VAL A 219 -0.70 6.43 -14.24
CA VAL A 219 -1.77 6.04 -13.28
C VAL A 219 -2.05 4.55 -13.28
N TYR A 220 -2.19 3.95 -14.47
CA TYR A 220 -2.50 2.52 -14.59
C TYR A 220 -1.43 1.64 -13.94
N LEU A 221 -0.15 1.85 -14.28
CA LEU A 221 0.93 1.02 -13.74
C LEU A 221 1.12 1.23 -12.24
N GLN A 222 1.00 2.46 -11.76
CA GLN A 222 1.09 2.74 -10.32
C GLN A 222 -0.08 2.15 -9.54
N LEU A 223 -1.31 2.22 -10.05
CA LEU A 223 -2.47 1.57 -9.44
C LEU A 223 -2.36 0.05 -9.43
N SER A 224 -1.93 -0.56 -10.54
CA SER A 224 -1.74 -2.01 -10.62
C SER A 224 -0.68 -2.49 -9.61
N HIS A 225 0.44 -1.78 -9.55
CA HIS A 225 1.50 -2.13 -8.60
C HIS A 225 1.09 -1.87 -7.15
N SER A 226 0.33 -0.80 -6.88
CA SER A 226 -0.22 -0.55 -5.55
C SER A 226 -1.19 -1.65 -5.13
N ALA A 227 -2.06 -2.13 -6.04
CA ALA A 227 -2.95 -3.24 -5.77
C ALA A 227 -2.19 -4.54 -5.48
N ASP A 228 -1.10 -4.79 -6.20
CA ASP A 228 -0.21 -5.94 -5.98
C ASP A 228 0.47 -5.89 -4.60
N LEU A 229 1.09 -4.75 -4.25
CA LEU A 229 1.72 -4.54 -2.94
C LEU A 229 0.73 -4.63 -1.77
N LEU A 230 -0.48 -4.08 -1.94
CA LEU A 230 -1.54 -4.18 -0.94
C LEU A 230 -1.96 -5.64 -0.74
N ASN A 231 -2.16 -6.38 -1.82
CA ASN A 231 -2.47 -7.81 -1.76
C ASN A 231 -1.34 -8.63 -1.13
N ASP A 232 -0.09 -8.36 -1.47
CA ASP A 232 1.07 -9.02 -0.84
C ASP A 232 1.03 -8.85 0.68
N GLY A 233 0.86 -7.62 1.17
CA GLY A 233 0.73 -7.35 2.60
C GLY A 233 -0.46 -8.07 3.25
N TYR A 234 -1.63 -8.03 2.59
CA TYR A 234 -2.87 -8.64 3.08
C TYR A 234 -2.74 -10.16 3.23
N TYR A 235 -2.33 -10.84 2.16
CA TYR A 235 -2.30 -12.31 2.15
C TYR A 235 -1.14 -12.87 2.96
N ARG A 236 0.05 -12.27 2.93
CA ARG A 236 1.19 -12.70 3.74
C ARG A 236 0.91 -12.56 5.24
N TYR A 237 0.21 -11.48 5.64
CA TYR A 237 -0.21 -11.37 7.05
C TYR A 237 -1.20 -12.47 7.43
N ARG A 238 -2.18 -12.76 6.58
CA ARG A 238 -3.14 -13.84 6.81
C ARG A 238 -2.51 -15.24 6.82
N GLN A 239 -1.39 -15.42 6.13
CA GLN A 239 -0.64 -16.67 6.12
C GLN A 239 0.38 -16.77 7.27
N GLY A 240 0.58 -15.69 8.04
CA GLY A 240 1.56 -15.64 9.13
C GLY A 240 3.01 -15.39 8.66
N GLU A 241 3.20 -15.06 7.40
CA GLU A 241 4.51 -14.76 6.83
C GLU A 241 4.96 -13.32 7.12
N LEU A 242 4.02 -12.38 7.20
CA LEU A 242 4.29 -10.98 7.53
C LEU A 242 4.02 -10.76 9.02
N THR A 243 5.06 -10.80 9.85
CA THR A 243 4.98 -10.64 11.31
C THR A 243 5.52 -9.30 11.80
N SER A 244 6.22 -8.55 10.92
CA SER A 244 6.80 -7.25 11.21
C SER A 244 6.85 -6.38 9.96
N ILE A 245 6.89 -5.08 10.17
CA ILE A 245 7.05 -4.05 9.13
C ILE A 245 8.50 -3.57 9.18
N THR A 246 9.15 -3.48 8.03
CA THR A 246 10.48 -2.90 7.90
C THR A 246 10.36 -1.51 7.30
N HIS A 247 10.79 -0.50 8.03
CA HIS A 247 10.76 0.90 7.61
C HIS A 247 11.92 1.26 6.68
N LEU A 248 11.81 2.38 5.96
CA LEU A 248 12.85 2.87 5.04
C LEU A 248 14.21 3.09 5.72
N ASN A 249 14.22 3.43 7.00
CA ASN A 249 15.43 3.59 7.80
C ASN A 249 16.02 2.26 8.32
N GLY A 250 15.38 1.12 8.00
CA GLY A 250 15.78 -0.22 8.44
C GLY A 250 15.26 -0.62 9.83
N GLU A 251 14.48 0.23 10.50
CA GLU A 251 13.84 -0.12 11.76
C GLU A 251 12.76 -1.18 11.53
N ILE A 252 12.65 -2.12 12.49
CA ILE A 252 11.67 -3.21 12.43
C ILE A 252 10.62 -2.98 13.51
N GLU A 253 9.36 -2.87 13.10
CA GLU A 253 8.19 -2.74 13.96
C GLU A 253 7.40 -4.04 13.96
N ASN A 254 7.20 -4.68 15.12
CA ASN A 254 6.34 -5.86 15.23
C ASN A 254 4.87 -5.45 15.09
N ILE A 255 4.13 -6.21 14.28
CA ILE A 255 2.70 -5.95 14.07
C ILE A 255 1.93 -6.23 15.36
N ASP A 256 1.03 -5.33 15.69
CA ASP A 256 0.11 -5.49 16.81
C ASP A 256 -0.72 -6.77 16.68
N PRO A 257 -0.83 -7.62 17.75
CA PRO A 257 -1.56 -8.89 17.67
C PRO A 257 -3.05 -8.77 17.36
N TRP A 258 -3.68 -7.62 17.66
CA TRP A 258 -5.10 -7.38 17.35
C TRP A 258 -5.34 -6.75 15.96
N GLN A 259 -4.29 -6.54 15.16
CA GLN A 259 -4.47 -5.99 13.83
C GLN A 259 -5.25 -6.93 12.90
N ASN A 260 -6.00 -6.32 11.99
CA ASN A 260 -6.64 -7.02 10.88
C ASN A 260 -5.80 -6.90 9.59
N ALA A 261 -6.04 -7.79 8.64
CA ALA A 261 -5.21 -7.89 7.43
C ALA A 261 -5.27 -6.65 6.55
N GLY A 262 -6.44 -6.00 6.42
CA GLY A 262 -6.59 -4.75 5.65
C GLY A 262 -5.75 -3.60 6.20
N THR A 263 -5.69 -3.47 7.54
CA THR A 263 -4.83 -2.48 8.19
C THR A 263 -3.36 -2.79 7.98
N VAL A 264 -2.95 -4.06 8.17
CA VAL A 264 -1.55 -4.46 7.98
C VAL A 264 -1.09 -4.26 6.53
N ALA A 265 -1.96 -4.54 5.57
CA ALA A 265 -1.68 -4.28 4.15
C ALA A 265 -1.35 -2.81 3.89
N LEU A 266 -2.14 -1.88 4.47
CA LEU A 266 -1.89 -0.45 4.36
C LEU A 266 -0.63 -0.01 5.11
N GLN A 267 -0.39 -0.53 6.32
CA GLN A 267 0.85 -0.26 7.07
C GLN A 267 2.07 -0.70 6.26
N ASN A 268 2.07 -1.93 5.73
CA ASN A 268 3.15 -2.45 4.90
C ASN A 268 3.33 -1.62 3.62
N TYR A 269 2.24 -1.25 2.95
CA TYR A 269 2.27 -0.42 1.75
C TYR A 269 2.91 0.95 2.01
N PHE A 270 2.44 1.66 3.04
CA PHE A 270 2.95 3.00 3.34
C PHE A 270 4.40 2.97 3.84
N SER A 271 4.84 1.92 4.53
CA SER A 271 6.24 1.79 4.99
C SER A 271 7.25 1.68 3.86
N LEU A 272 6.82 1.30 2.65
CA LEU A 272 7.68 1.23 1.46
C LEU A 272 8.02 2.61 0.88
N PHE A 273 7.21 3.63 1.18
CA PHE A 273 7.30 4.95 0.54
C PHE A 273 7.36 6.12 1.52
N LEU A 274 6.99 5.90 2.78
CA LEU A 274 6.91 6.93 3.81
C LEU A 274 7.70 6.52 5.05
N ASP A 275 8.24 7.49 5.76
CA ASP A 275 8.90 7.26 7.04
C ASP A 275 8.48 8.29 8.10
N GLY A 276 8.96 8.11 9.33
CA GLY A 276 8.79 9.06 10.43
C GLY A 276 7.34 9.53 10.64
N GLU A 277 7.13 10.83 10.68
CA GLU A 277 5.82 11.44 10.93
C GLU A 277 4.86 11.32 9.73
N GLU A 278 5.36 11.20 8.50
CA GLU A 278 4.51 10.99 7.33
C GLU A 278 3.89 9.60 7.35
N TYR A 279 4.68 8.57 7.66
CA TYR A 279 4.18 7.22 7.85
C TYR A 279 3.15 7.16 8.98
N LYS A 280 3.47 7.70 10.17
CA LYS A 280 2.54 7.72 11.31
C LYS A 280 1.22 8.41 10.98
N ARG A 281 1.28 9.52 10.23
CA ARG A 281 0.06 10.20 9.77
C ARG A 281 -0.73 9.32 8.80
N ALA A 282 -0.06 8.69 7.83
CA ALA A 282 -0.72 7.85 6.83
C ALA A 282 -1.52 6.70 7.45
N ILE A 283 -0.94 6.04 8.47
CA ILE A 283 -1.57 4.91 9.17
C ILE A 283 -2.43 5.33 10.35
N GLY A 284 -2.45 6.61 10.70
CA GLY A 284 -3.21 7.18 11.82
C GLY A 284 -4.61 7.63 11.45
N PRO A 285 -5.37 8.11 12.47
CA PRO A 285 -6.75 8.54 12.28
C PRO A 285 -6.91 9.75 11.35
N ASP A 286 -5.89 10.61 11.23
CA ASP A 286 -5.92 11.81 10.39
C ASP A 286 -5.40 11.56 8.96
N GLY A 287 -5.00 10.34 8.63
CA GLY A 287 -4.43 9.95 7.36
C GLY A 287 -5.42 9.28 6.41
N PHE A 288 -5.04 8.12 5.90
CA PHE A 288 -5.83 7.36 4.94
C PHE A 288 -7.24 7.00 5.46
N ALA A 289 -7.36 6.62 6.73
CA ALA A 289 -8.65 6.31 7.36
C ALA A 289 -9.63 7.49 7.25
N LYS A 290 -9.18 8.71 7.53
CA LYS A 290 -10.00 9.93 7.40
C LYS A 290 -10.44 10.14 5.97
N THR A 291 -9.53 10.05 5.00
CA THR A 291 -9.86 10.19 3.58
C THR A 291 -10.92 9.16 3.16
N TYR A 292 -10.76 7.90 3.54
CA TYR A 292 -11.73 6.86 3.25
C TYR A 292 -13.11 7.17 3.84
N MET A 293 -13.15 7.61 5.10
CA MET A 293 -14.40 7.96 5.81
C MET A 293 -15.09 9.18 5.18
N GLU A 294 -14.34 10.19 4.78
CA GLU A 294 -14.88 11.39 4.12
C GLU A 294 -15.49 11.05 2.75
N MET A 295 -14.93 10.09 2.05
CA MET A 295 -15.41 9.66 0.74
C MET A 295 -16.60 8.70 0.80
N PHE A 296 -16.58 7.75 1.72
CA PHE A 296 -17.50 6.59 1.68
C PHE A 296 -18.27 6.36 2.99
N GLY A 297 -18.05 7.18 4.00
CA GLY A 297 -18.58 6.98 5.35
C GLY A 297 -17.74 6.00 6.17
N ASP A 298 -18.22 5.73 7.40
CA ASP A 298 -17.51 4.87 8.34
C ASP A 298 -17.55 3.39 7.90
N PRO A 299 -16.42 2.80 7.54
CA PRO A 299 -16.40 1.41 7.05
C PRO A 299 -16.69 0.36 8.14
N TRP A 300 -16.67 0.76 9.41
CA TRP A 300 -16.94 -0.13 10.53
C TRP A 300 -18.44 -0.29 10.84
N GLN A 301 -19.29 0.63 10.36
CA GLN A 301 -20.73 0.60 10.62
C GLN A 301 -21.51 -0.38 9.72
N GLY A 302 -20.91 -0.86 8.62
CA GLY A 302 -21.56 -1.78 7.68
C GLY A 302 -21.56 -3.27 8.08
N ASN A 303 -20.82 -3.65 9.11
CA ASN A 303 -20.59 -5.07 9.48
C ASN A 303 -21.54 -5.62 10.56
N THR A 304 -22.69 -5.00 10.79
CA THR A 304 -23.68 -5.49 11.79
C THR A 304 -24.74 -6.42 11.20
N THR A 305 -24.52 -6.96 10.01
CA THR A 305 -25.45 -7.95 9.43
C THR A 305 -24.70 -9.20 8.98
N VAL A 306 -24.59 -10.14 9.87
CA VAL A 306 -24.68 -11.59 9.61
C VAL A 306 -25.56 -12.20 10.60
#